data_728729a9d8e014da6b7c60ffdd49bc39
#
_entry.id   728729a9d8e014da6b7c60ffdd49bc39
#
_cell.length_a   1.000
_cell.length_b   1.000
_cell.length_c   1.000
_cell.angle_alpha   90.00
_cell.angle_beta   90.00
_cell.angle_gamma   90.00
#
_symmetry.space_group_name_H-M   'P 1'
#
loop_
_entity.id
_entity.type
_entity.pdbx_description
1 polymer ?
#
loop_
_entity_poly.entity_id
_entity_poly.type
_entity_poly.pdbx_seq_one_letter_code
_entity_poly.pdbx_strand_id
1 'polypeptide(L)'
;MERLIISEERAGQDNSLTLLTLSGTIETTNASGLEDTLARIINEQCYRIVVDLGGVKYISSAGWGIFISEIKRIRRNGGDIKLASMTPEVREVFELLEFNSILKPFNDTDSAVSDFAIAAERAESSDGDGTRAGK
;
A
#
# COMPACT_ATOMS: atom_id res chain seq x y z
N MET A 1 12.85 5.90 -21.94
CA MET A 1 12.13 5.04 -21.02
C MET A 1 12.59 5.32 -19.61
N GLU A 2 11.67 5.61 -18.72
CA GLU A 2 12.02 5.94 -17.35
C GLU A 2 12.23 4.69 -16.53
N ARG A 3 13.20 4.76 -15.64
CA ARG A 3 13.45 3.69 -14.71
C ARG A 3 12.45 3.76 -13.58
N LEU A 4 12.21 2.61 -12.95
CA LEU A 4 11.47 2.58 -11.70
C LEU A 4 12.48 2.71 -10.55
N ILE A 5 12.29 3.72 -9.74
CA ILE A 5 13.13 3.94 -8.56
C ILE A 5 12.27 3.68 -7.34
N ILE A 6 12.76 2.83 -6.43
CA ILE A 6 12.05 2.44 -5.22
C ILE A 6 12.88 2.87 -4.02
N SER A 7 12.29 3.72 -3.17
CA SER A 7 12.88 4.10 -1.89
C SER A 7 12.03 3.51 -0.78
N GLU A 8 12.68 3.07 0.27
CA GLU A 8 12.00 2.36 1.34
C GLU A 8 12.43 2.95 2.68
N GLU A 9 11.46 3.21 3.56
CA GLU A 9 11.78 3.63 4.92
C GLU A 9 10.70 3.13 5.87
N ARG A 10 11.07 2.96 7.14
CA ARG A 10 10.10 2.64 8.17
C ARG A 10 9.42 3.90 8.63
N ALA A 11 8.16 3.78 9.01
CA ALA A 11 7.35 4.93 9.41
C ALA A 11 6.35 4.49 10.46
N GLY A 12 5.55 5.46 10.92
CA GLY A 12 4.59 5.22 11.97
C GLY A 12 5.24 5.39 13.34
N GLN A 13 4.42 5.34 14.38
CA GLN A 13 4.86 5.62 15.74
C GLN A 13 5.94 4.67 16.23
N ASP A 14 5.84 3.41 15.86
CA ASP A 14 6.74 2.37 16.36
C ASP A 14 7.50 1.71 15.23
N ASN A 15 7.63 2.39 14.09
CA ASN A 15 8.28 1.85 12.90
C ASN A 15 7.64 0.55 12.40
N SER A 16 6.35 0.38 12.67
CA SER A 16 5.65 -0.86 12.30
C SER A 16 5.14 -0.85 10.86
N LEU A 17 5.37 0.24 10.15
CA LEU A 17 4.84 0.41 8.81
C LEU A 17 6.00 0.73 7.86
N THR A 18 5.89 0.29 6.62
CA THR A 18 6.86 0.56 5.59
C THR A 18 6.28 1.57 4.62
N LEU A 19 7.03 2.62 4.33
CA LEU A 19 6.68 3.60 3.31
C LEU A 19 7.57 3.35 2.10
N LEU A 20 6.94 3.05 0.97
CA LEU A 20 7.63 2.90 -0.31
C LEU A 20 7.34 4.13 -1.14
N THR A 21 8.39 4.80 -1.59
CA THR A 21 8.26 5.93 -2.50
C THR A 21 8.73 5.48 -3.87
N LEU A 22 7.83 5.51 -4.83
CA LEU A 22 8.13 5.05 -6.20
C LEU A 22 8.17 6.24 -7.14
N SER A 23 9.09 6.19 -8.11
CA SER A 23 9.11 7.21 -9.15
C SER A 23 9.48 6.57 -10.48
N GLY A 24 9.03 7.22 -11.55
CA GLY A 24 9.25 6.72 -12.91
C GLY A 24 8.01 6.05 -13.44
N THR A 25 8.18 4.90 -14.07
CA THR A 25 7.07 4.13 -14.61
C THR A 25 7.16 2.69 -14.14
N ILE A 26 6.01 2.05 -13.96
CA ILE A 26 5.97 0.63 -13.63
C ILE A 26 5.50 -0.10 -14.88
N GLU A 27 6.40 -0.83 -15.50
CA GLU A 27 6.14 -1.52 -16.75
C GLU A 27 6.40 -3.01 -16.59
N THR A 28 5.98 -3.77 -17.57
CA THR A 28 6.17 -5.22 -17.53
C THR A 28 7.65 -5.57 -17.34
N THR A 29 8.54 -4.77 -17.92
CA THR A 29 9.98 -5.05 -17.87
C THR A 29 10.62 -4.79 -16.52
N ASN A 30 10.01 -3.95 -15.67
CA ASN A 30 10.60 -3.62 -14.37
C ASN A 30 9.72 -3.96 -13.18
N ALA A 31 8.54 -4.51 -13.43
CA ALA A 31 7.59 -4.79 -12.36
C ALA A 31 8.12 -5.83 -11.38
N SER A 32 9.01 -6.72 -11.82
CA SER A 32 9.56 -7.74 -10.93
C SER A 32 10.34 -7.12 -9.77
N GLY A 33 10.96 -5.96 -9.97
CA GLY A 33 11.65 -5.27 -8.88
C GLY A 33 10.70 -4.85 -7.78
N LEU A 34 9.52 -4.37 -8.15
CA LEU A 34 8.50 -4.02 -7.17
C LEU A 34 7.98 -5.27 -6.47
N GLU A 35 7.75 -6.33 -7.23
CA GLU A 35 7.27 -7.58 -6.66
C GLU A 35 8.26 -8.14 -5.64
N ASP A 36 9.55 -8.14 -5.99
CA ASP A 36 10.59 -8.62 -5.09
C ASP A 36 10.66 -7.80 -3.80
N THR A 37 10.53 -6.48 -3.94
CA THR A 37 10.55 -5.59 -2.78
C THR A 37 9.39 -5.89 -1.84
N LEU A 38 8.18 -6.02 -2.38
CA LEU A 38 7.01 -6.31 -1.57
C LEU A 38 7.12 -7.69 -0.92
N ALA A 39 7.60 -8.69 -1.67
CA ALA A 39 7.75 -10.03 -1.13
C ALA A 39 8.73 -10.05 0.03
N ARG A 40 9.83 -9.30 -0.07
CA ARG A 40 10.80 -9.22 1.00
C ARG A 40 10.21 -8.57 2.24
N ILE A 41 9.49 -7.47 2.07
CA ILE A 41 8.87 -6.77 3.18
C ILE A 41 7.87 -7.67 3.90
N ILE A 42 7.06 -8.40 3.15
CA ILE A 42 6.08 -9.31 3.72
C ILE A 42 6.78 -10.47 4.43
N ASN A 43 7.87 -10.98 3.86
CA ASN A 43 8.63 -12.05 4.50
C ASN A 43 9.28 -11.58 5.80
N GLU A 44 9.52 -10.29 5.94
CA GLU A 44 10.01 -9.70 7.19
C GLU A 44 8.87 -9.43 8.16
N GLN A 45 7.68 -9.92 7.84
CA GLN A 45 6.49 -9.81 8.68
C GLN A 45 6.01 -8.37 8.86
N CYS A 46 6.27 -7.52 7.87
CA CYS A 46 5.70 -6.19 7.84
C CYS A 46 4.49 -6.20 6.92
N TYR A 47 3.32 -5.99 7.49
CA TYR A 47 2.06 -6.11 6.77
C TYR A 47 1.33 -4.78 6.63
N ARG A 48 1.98 -3.67 6.99
CA ARG A 48 1.41 -2.33 6.84
C ARG A 48 2.30 -1.55 5.90
N ILE A 49 1.78 -1.29 4.71
CA ILE A 49 2.58 -0.71 3.65
C ILE A 49 1.83 0.48 3.04
N VAL A 50 2.49 1.62 2.98
CA VAL A 50 2.02 2.79 2.24
C VAL A 50 2.90 2.93 1.02
N VAL A 51 2.29 3.07 -0.15
CA VAL A 51 3.02 3.26 -1.40
C VAL A 51 2.73 4.67 -1.91
N ASP A 52 3.76 5.50 -1.96
CA ASP A 52 3.67 6.86 -2.48
C ASP A 52 3.90 6.81 -3.97
N LEU A 53 2.87 7.14 -4.74
CA LEU A 53 2.89 7.10 -6.19
C LEU A 53 3.02 8.48 -6.82
N GLY A 54 3.37 9.50 -6.02
CA GLY A 54 3.44 10.86 -6.51
C GLY A 54 4.41 11.08 -7.65
N GLY A 55 5.47 10.28 -7.70
CA GLY A 55 6.46 10.36 -8.78
C GLY A 55 6.24 9.37 -9.91
N VAL A 56 5.12 8.63 -9.89
CA VAL A 56 4.86 7.59 -10.90
C VAL A 56 3.96 8.14 -11.98
N LYS A 57 4.41 8.03 -13.22
CA LYS A 57 3.67 8.56 -14.36
C LYS A 57 2.76 7.54 -15.02
N TYR A 58 3.06 6.26 -14.86
CA TYR A 58 2.33 5.21 -15.54
C TYR A 58 2.50 3.89 -14.80
N ILE A 59 1.42 3.13 -14.71
CA ILE A 59 1.46 1.78 -14.13
C ILE A 59 0.83 0.83 -15.14
N SER A 60 1.59 -0.17 -15.55
CA SER A 60 1.12 -1.19 -16.49
C SER A 60 0.18 -2.17 -15.78
N SER A 61 -0.51 -2.99 -16.56
CA SER A 61 -1.35 -4.03 -15.98
C SER A 61 -0.51 -4.99 -15.12
N ALA A 62 0.74 -5.23 -15.48
CA ALA A 62 1.62 -6.06 -14.65
C ALA A 62 1.84 -5.42 -13.28
N GLY A 63 2.03 -4.09 -13.24
CA GLY A 63 2.19 -3.37 -11.98
C GLY A 63 0.96 -3.42 -11.10
N TRP A 64 -0.19 -3.15 -11.70
CA TRP A 64 -1.45 -3.25 -10.95
C TRP A 64 -1.68 -4.67 -10.43
N GLY A 65 -1.33 -5.67 -11.24
CA GLY A 65 -1.47 -7.06 -10.84
C GLY A 65 -0.66 -7.42 -9.61
N ILE A 66 0.51 -6.82 -9.46
CA ILE A 66 1.35 -7.06 -8.28
C ILE A 66 0.65 -6.56 -7.02
N PHE A 67 0.13 -5.33 -7.03
CA PHE A 67 -0.59 -4.82 -5.88
C PHE A 67 -1.79 -5.70 -5.54
N ILE A 68 -2.55 -6.10 -6.57
CA ILE A 68 -3.75 -6.90 -6.35
C ILE A 68 -3.40 -8.29 -5.80
N SER A 69 -2.33 -8.89 -6.28
CA SER A 69 -1.97 -10.24 -5.81
C SER A 69 -1.42 -10.21 -4.39
N GLU A 70 -0.66 -9.17 -4.02
CA GLU A 70 -0.08 -9.14 -2.69
C GLU A 70 -1.06 -8.69 -1.62
N ILE A 71 -2.12 -7.96 -2.01
CA ILE A 71 -3.07 -7.46 -1.01
C ILE A 71 -3.74 -8.59 -0.24
N LYS A 72 -4.01 -9.70 -0.90
CA LYS A 72 -4.66 -10.84 -0.26
C LYS A 72 -3.77 -11.42 0.84
N ARG A 73 -2.50 -11.58 0.53
CA ARG A 73 -1.53 -12.13 1.47
C ARG A 73 -1.36 -11.22 2.68
N ILE A 74 -1.29 -9.93 2.41
CA ILE A 74 -1.12 -8.92 3.46
C ILE A 74 -2.35 -8.89 4.37
N ARG A 75 -3.54 -8.91 3.78
CA ARG A 75 -4.77 -8.85 4.58
C ARG A 75 -4.99 -10.09 5.42
N ARG A 76 -4.54 -11.25 4.95
CA ARG A 76 -4.62 -12.46 5.75
C ARG A 76 -3.77 -12.37 7.01
N ASN A 77 -2.80 -11.48 7.02
CA ASN A 77 -1.93 -11.25 8.17
C ASN A 77 -2.31 -9.99 8.94
N GLY A 78 -3.51 -9.46 8.71
CA GLY A 78 -4.01 -8.34 9.47
C GLY A 78 -3.53 -6.98 9.02
N GLY A 79 -2.91 -6.88 7.85
CA GLY A 79 -2.37 -5.63 7.34
C GLY A 79 -3.13 -5.08 6.16
N ASP A 80 -2.51 -4.17 5.46
CA ASP A 80 -3.10 -3.55 4.27
C ASP A 80 -2.01 -2.86 3.46
N ILE A 81 -2.31 -2.61 2.20
CA ILE A 81 -1.53 -1.74 1.32
C ILE A 81 -2.39 -0.52 1.04
N LYS A 82 -1.83 0.67 1.26
CA LYS A 82 -2.53 1.91 0.97
C LYS A 82 -1.74 2.69 -0.07
N LEU A 83 -2.45 3.19 -1.09
CA LEU A 83 -1.82 3.93 -2.19
C LEU A 83 -2.03 5.42 -1.95
N ALA A 84 -0.96 6.21 -2.06
CA ALA A 84 -1.01 7.63 -1.77
C ALA A 84 -0.50 8.46 -2.93
N SER A 85 -1.04 9.65 -3.07
CA SER A 85 -0.51 10.70 -3.95
C SER A 85 -0.54 10.37 -5.44
N MET A 86 -1.46 9.51 -5.87
CA MET A 86 -1.54 9.19 -7.30
C MET A 86 -1.69 10.44 -8.15
N THR A 87 -0.94 10.51 -9.26
CA THR A 87 -1.13 11.57 -10.23
C THR A 87 -2.53 11.44 -10.84
N PRO A 88 -3.06 12.52 -11.43
CA PRO A 88 -4.39 12.42 -12.04
C PRO A 88 -4.47 11.32 -13.10
N GLU A 89 -3.41 11.14 -13.88
CA GLU A 89 -3.38 10.12 -14.94
C GLU A 89 -3.45 8.72 -14.36
N VAL A 90 -2.67 8.46 -13.32
CA VAL A 90 -2.66 7.16 -12.67
C VAL A 90 -4.00 6.94 -11.95
N ARG A 91 -4.52 7.97 -11.29
CA ARG A 91 -5.79 7.90 -10.58
C ARG A 91 -6.95 7.59 -11.53
N GLU A 92 -6.91 8.17 -12.71
CA GLU A 92 -7.96 7.92 -13.69
C GLU A 92 -8.05 6.44 -14.07
N VAL A 93 -6.91 5.80 -14.29
CA VAL A 93 -6.87 4.37 -14.60
C VAL A 93 -7.33 3.56 -13.40
N PHE A 94 -6.87 3.95 -12.21
CA PHE A 94 -7.26 3.30 -10.96
C PHE A 94 -8.78 3.26 -10.80
N GLU A 95 -9.44 4.39 -11.07
CA GLU A 95 -10.88 4.48 -10.92
C GLU A 95 -11.60 3.77 -12.06
N LEU A 96 -11.09 3.89 -13.28
CA LEU A 96 -11.70 3.25 -14.43
C LEU A 96 -11.73 1.73 -14.27
N LEU A 97 -10.67 1.16 -13.70
CA LEU A 97 -10.59 -0.28 -13.47
C LEU A 97 -11.22 -0.70 -12.13
N GLU A 98 -11.82 0.26 -11.43
CA GLU A 98 -12.57 0.01 -10.19
C GLU A 98 -11.70 -0.60 -9.09
N PHE A 99 -10.42 -0.25 -9.07
CA PHE A 99 -9.52 -0.76 -8.04
C PHE A 99 -9.82 -0.17 -6.66
N ASN A 100 -10.60 0.92 -6.59
CA ASN A 100 -10.98 1.48 -5.30
C ASN A 100 -11.90 0.56 -4.49
N SER A 101 -12.41 -0.50 -5.11
CA SER A 101 -13.15 -1.53 -4.37
C SER A 101 -12.20 -2.50 -3.67
N ILE A 102 -10.92 -2.48 -4.01
CA ILE A 102 -9.92 -3.41 -3.49
C ILE A 102 -8.86 -2.68 -2.68
N LEU A 103 -8.36 -1.57 -3.22
CA LEU A 103 -7.26 -0.80 -2.63
C LEU A 103 -7.76 0.57 -2.24
N LYS A 104 -7.38 1.03 -1.06
CA LYS A 104 -7.83 2.34 -0.58
C LYS A 104 -6.87 3.44 -1.02
N PRO A 105 -7.34 4.46 -1.73
CA PRO A 105 -6.48 5.57 -2.16
C PRO A 105 -6.50 6.71 -1.15
N PHE A 106 -5.39 7.45 -1.09
CA PHE A 106 -5.26 8.61 -0.23
C PHE A 106 -4.63 9.75 -1.01
N ASN A 107 -4.97 10.97 -0.64
CA ASN A 107 -4.44 12.15 -1.35
C ASN A 107 -2.97 12.39 -1.05
N ASP A 108 -2.50 11.95 0.13
CA ASP A 108 -1.11 12.13 0.51
C ASP A 108 -0.68 11.00 1.45
N THR A 109 0.63 10.93 1.70
CA THR A 109 1.18 9.86 2.53
C THR A 109 0.79 10.02 4.00
N ASP A 110 0.69 11.25 4.48
CA ASP A 110 0.33 11.48 5.88
C ASP A 110 -1.05 10.94 6.18
N SER A 111 -2.00 11.12 5.27
CA SER A 111 -3.36 10.59 5.44
C SER A 111 -3.35 9.07 5.48
N ALA A 112 -2.54 8.44 4.63
CA ALA A 112 -2.45 6.99 4.59
C ALA A 112 -1.84 6.44 5.87
N VAL A 113 -0.78 7.07 6.36
CA VAL A 113 -0.14 6.67 7.61
C VAL A 113 -1.11 6.84 8.77
N SER A 114 -1.83 7.96 8.81
CA SER A 114 -2.80 8.22 9.87
C SER A 114 -3.93 7.20 9.87
N ASP A 115 -4.34 6.75 8.71
CA ASP A 115 -5.41 5.75 8.62
C ASP A 115 -5.01 4.44 9.29
N PHE A 116 -3.75 4.05 9.18
CA PHE A 116 -3.25 2.88 9.91
C PHE A 116 -3.31 3.10 11.41
N ALA A 117 -2.96 4.29 11.88
CA ALA A 117 -2.99 4.60 13.30
C ALA A 117 -4.42 4.57 13.85
N ILE A 118 -5.36 5.13 13.10
CA ILE A 118 -6.76 5.14 13.50
C ILE A 118 -7.31 3.71 13.56
N ALA A 119 -6.96 2.87 12.58
CA ALA A 119 -7.40 1.49 12.57
C ALA A 119 -6.86 0.72 13.78
N ALA A 120 -5.60 0.97 14.14
CA ALA A 120 -5.00 0.33 15.30
C ALA A 120 -5.70 0.75 16.59
N GLU A 121 -6.02 2.03 16.72
CA GLU A 121 -6.75 2.52 17.89
C GLU A 121 -8.13 1.88 18.01
N ARG A 122 -8.81 1.76 16.88
CA ARG A 122 -10.13 1.13 16.87
C ARG A 122 -10.07 -0.33 17.26
N ALA A 123 -9.05 -1.03 16.79
CA ALA A 123 -8.87 -2.44 17.14
C ALA A 123 -8.62 -2.60 18.62
N GLU A 124 -7.79 -1.73 19.21
CA GLU A 124 -7.53 -1.75 20.65
C GLU A 124 -8.78 -1.46 21.45
N SER A 125 -9.55 -0.47 21.00
CA SER A 125 -10.81 -0.15 21.65
C SER A 125 -11.77 -1.33 21.63
N SER A 126 -11.88 -2.01 20.50
CA SER A 126 -12.74 -3.18 20.37
C SER A 126 -12.31 -4.28 21.32
N ASP A 127 -11.00 -4.51 21.38
CA ASP A 127 -10.46 -5.52 22.30
C ASP A 127 -10.74 -5.12 23.74
N GLY A 128 -10.64 -3.83 24.03
CA GLY A 128 -10.90 -3.35 25.38
C GLY A 128 -12.35 -3.51 25.79
N ASP A 129 -13.26 -3.47 24.87
CA ASP A 129 -14.67 -3.71 25.14
C ASP A 129 -14.91 -5.11 25.63
N GLY A 130 -14.00 -5.93 25.36
CA GLY A 130 -14.09 -7.28 25.81
C GLY A 130 -15.27 -7.94 25.29
N THR A 131 -15.88 -7.39 24.76
CA THR A 131 -16.95 -7.91 24.44
C THR A 131 -17.24 -7.87 23.17
N ARG A 132 -16.96 -7.92 22.90
CA ARG A 132 -17.27 -7.99 22.06
C ARG A 132 -17.65 -8.80 21.70
N ALA A 133 -17.91 -8.90 22.16
CA ALA A 133 -18.28 -9.44 22.05
C ALA A 133 -18.78 -9.93 21.72
N GLY A 134 -18.74 -10.20 21.69
CA GLY A 134 -19.28 -10.65 21.43
C GLY A 134 -19.57 -10.72 20.87
N LYS A 135 -19.41 -10.68 20.74
CA LYS A 135 -19.69 -10.79 20.33
C LYS A 135 -19.85 -11.31 20.14
#